data_1e0698b730db1a576898a5cecfff5933
#
_entry.id   1e0698b730db1a576898a5cecfff5933
#
_cell.length_a   1.000
_cell.length_b   1.000
_cell.length_c   1.000
_cell.angle_alpha   90.00
_cell.angle_beta   90.00
_cell.angle_gamma   90.00
#
_symmetry.space_group_name_H-M   'P 1'
#
loop_
_entity.id
_entity.type
_entity.pdbx_description
1 polymer ?
#
loop_
_entity_poly.entity_id
_entity_poly.type
_entity_poly.pdbx_seq_one_letter_code
_entity_poly.pdbx_strand_id
1 'polypeptide(L)'
;MSQKRILVVDDEPDFATIVQGNLEKQGFKVEVAYNGEEGLEKVRSNPPDAIVLDVMMPEKDGYAVCKELKSSEQFRDIPIILLTAVGSHVTSTRYTHYDGMSTEADDYISKPASAEEITQSLKRLLAI
;
A
#
# COMPACT_ATOMS: atom_id res chain seq x y z
N MET A 1 3.91 12.05 -21.59
CA MET A 1 3.05 11.31 -20.68
C MET A 1 3.72 11.09 -19.37
N SER A 2 3.02 11.41 -18.33
CA SER A 2 3.62 11.30 -17.01
C SER A 2 3.54 9.87 -16.52
N GLN A 3 4.59 9.44 -15.86
CA GLN A 3 4.61 8.15 -15.18
C GLN A 3 3.71 8.22 -13.96
N LYS A 4 3.04 7.11 -13.67
CA LYS A 4 2.29 7.00 -12.43
C LYS A 4 3.28 6.83 -11.28
N ARG A 5 3.01 7.52 -10.19
CA ARG A 5 3.87 7.50 -9.02
C ARG A 5 3.29 6.60 -7.95
N ILE A 6 4.12 5.69 -7.49
CA ILE A 6 3.71 4.70 -6.47
C ILE A 6 4.56 4.91 -5.23
N LEU A 7 3.90 4.93 -4.08
CA LEU A 7 4.60 4.95 -2.80
C LEU A 7 4.52 3.55 -2.20
N VAL A 8 5.67 2.97 -1.90
CA VAL A 8 5.74 1.67 -1.22
C VAL A 8 6.13 1.94 0.23
N VAL A 9 5.30 1.49 1.16
CA VAL A 9 5.55 1.66 2.59
C VAL A 9 5.75 0.29 3.20
N ASP A 10 6.98 -0.01 3.60
CA ASP A 10 7.34 -1.32 4.14
C ASP A 10 8.60 -1.17 4.98
N ASP A 11 8.61 -1.76 6.17
CA ASP A 11 9.75 -1.63 7.08
C ASP A 11 10.87 -2.62 6.78
N GLU A 12 10.70 -3.49 5.79
CA GLU A 12 11.73 -4.41 5.35
C GLU A 12 12.43 -3.86 4.11
N PRO A 13 13.66 -3.34 4.25
CA PRO A 13 14.33 -2.69 3.11
C PRO A 13 14.54 -3.59 1.92
N ASP A 14 14.85 -4.87 2.17
CA ASP A 14 15.08 -5.80 1.06
C ASP A 14 13.84 -6.01 0.22
N PHE A 15 12.71 -6.23 0.88
CA PHE A 15 11.44 -6.41 0.18
C PHE A 15 11.07 -5.14 -0.57
N ALA A 16 11.20 -4.00 0.08
CA ALA A 16 10.87 -2.72 -0.53
C ALA A 16 11.71 -2.47 -1.78
N THR A 17 13.00 -2.79 -1.71
CA THR A 17 13.90 -2.61 -2.85
C THR A 17 13.50 -3.51 -4.02
N ILE A 18 13.13 -4.75 -3.73
CA ILE A 18 12.71 -5.67 -4.78
C ILE A 18 11.43 -5.19 -5.45
N VAL A 19 10.46 -4.78 -4.66
CA VAL A 19 9.20 -4.26 -5.20
C VAL A 19 9.45 -3.01 -6.02
N GLN A 20 10.26 -2.10 -5.50
CA GLN A 20 10.59 -0.87 -6.21
C GLN A 20 11.21 -1.17 -7.58
N GLY A 21 12.20 -2.05 -7.61
CA GLY A 21 12.86 -2.39 -8.86
C GLY A 21 11.91 -2.99 -9.89
N ASN A 22 11.05 -3.88 -9.44
CA ASN A 22 10.10 -4.52 -10.35
C ASN A 22 9.06 -3.55 -10.87
N LEU A 23 8.56 -2.67 -10.01
CA LEU A 23 7.58 -1.68 -10.45
C LEU A 23 8.19 -0.66 -11.40
N GLU A 24 9.45 -0.29 -11.16
CA GLU A 24 10.13 0.63 -12.07
C GLU A 24 10.30 0.01 -13.45
N LYS A 25 10.54 -1.30 -13.51
CA LYS A 25 10.61 -1.99 -14.80
C LYS A 25 9.28 -1.96 -15.54
N GLN A 26 8.18 -1.83 -14.81
CA GLN A 26 6.86 -1.74 -15.40
C GLN A 26 6.48 -0.32 -15.80
N GLY A 27 7.39 0.63 -15.60
CA GLY A 27 7.15 2.00 -16.02
C GLY A 27 6.65 2.93 -14.93
N PHE A 28 6.58 2.47 -13.70
CA PHE A 28 6.16 3.32 -12.59
C PHE A 28 7.34 4.10 -12.02
N LYS A 29 7.04 5.25 -11.44
CA LYS A 29 8.01 5.97 -10.64
C LYS A 29 7.72 5.64 -9.19
N VAL A 30 8.73 5.16 -8.45
CA VAL A 30 8.50 4.58 -7.12
C VAL A 30 9.30 5.32 -6.06
N GLU A 31 8.62 5.63 -4.96
CA GLU A 31 9.27 6.09 -3.74
C GLU A 31 9.03 5.07 -2.65
N VAL A 32 9.93 5.01 -1.68
CA VAL A 32 9.82 4.05 -0.57
C VAL A 32 9.82 4.79 0.74
N ALA A 33 8.95 4.38 1.65
CA ALA A 33 8.96 4.81 3.04
C ALA A 33 9.09 3.56 3.91
N TYR A 34 9.79 3.68 5.03
CA TYR A 34 10.12 2.52 5.84
C TYR A 34 9.30 2.40 7.12
N ASN A 35 8.35 3.28 7.32
CA ASN A 35 7.40 3.18 8.42
C ASN A 35 6.17 4.02 8.11
N GLY A 36 5.14 3.86 8.95
CA GLY A 36 3.87 4.53 8.71
C GLY A 36 3.94 6.04 8.74
N GLU A 37 4.71 6.58 9.68
CA GLU A 37 4.81 8.04 9.79
C GLU A 37 5.53 8.63 8.59
N GLU A 38 6.60 7.99 8.15
CA GLU A 38 7.30 8.44 6.96
C GLU A 38 6.39 8.37 5.74
N GLY A 39 5.61 7.29 5.66
CA GLY A 39 4.66 7.14 4.56
C GLY A 39 3.64 8.26 4.53
N LEU A 40 3.05 8.57 5.68
CA LEU A 40 2.07 9.64 5.76
C LEU A 40 2.68 10.99 5.39
N GLU A 41 3.90 11.23 5.84
CA GLU A 41 4.58 12.48 5.53
C GLU A 41 4.83 12.62 4.04
N LYS A 42 5.24 11.54 3.39
CA LYS A 42 5.47 11.57 1.95
C LYS A 42 4.17 11.79 1.18
N VAL A 43 3.08 11.20 1.63
CA VAL A 43 1.78 11.43 1.00
C VAL A 43 1.40 12.90 1.11
N ARG A 44 1.61 13.50 2.26
CA ARG A 44 1.26 14.91 2.45
C ARG A 44 2.11 15.83 1.61
N SER A 45 3.41 15.51 1.50
CA SER A 45 4.34 16.37 0.75
C SER A 45 4.15 16.25 -0.75
N ASN A 46 3.86 15.05 -1.24
CA ASN A 46 3.82 14.80 -2.67
C ASN A 46 2.92 13.59 -2.92
N PRO A 47 1.60 13.80 -2.97
CA PRO A 47 0.65 12.69 -3.06
C PRO A 47 0.93 11.78 -4.26
N PRO A 48 1.05 10.46 -4.02
CA PRO A 48 1.26 9.52 -5.12
C PRO A 48 -0.04 9.18 -5.82
N ASP A 49 0.08 8.44 -6.92
CA ASP A 49 -1.10 7.96 -7.63
C ASP A 49 -1.67 6.71 -6.97
N ALA A 50 -0.84 5.94 -6.28
CA ALA A 50 -1.29 4.77 -5.53
C ALA A 50 -0.27 4.43 -4.44
N ILE A 51 -0.70 3.66 -3.45
CA ILE A 51 0.13 3.29 -2.31
C ILE A 51 0.10 1.78 -2.13
N VAL A 52 1.28 1.17 -1.98
CA VAL A 52 1.43 -0.23 -1.59
C VAL A 52 1.91 -0.22 -0.15
N LEU A 53 1.13 -0.76 0.76
CA LEU A 53 1.29 -0.52 2.19
C LEU A 53 1.32 -1.84 2.95
N ASP A 54 2.44 -2.11 3.60
CA ASP A 54 2.57 -3.28 4.46
C ASP A 54 1.78 -3.09 5.74
N VAL A 55 1.04 -4.12 6.14
CA VAL A 55 0.27 -4.08 7.36
C VAL A 55 1.16 -4.24 8.59
N MET A 56 2.15 -5.15 8.50
CA MET A 56 2.96 -5.53 9.66
C MET A 56 4.15 -4.60 9.83
N MET A 57 3.91 -3.47 10.45
CA MET A 57 4.97 -2.51 10.74
C MET A 57 4.92 -2.16 12.23
N PRO A 58 6.09 -1.91 12.85
CA PRO A 58 6.10 -1.50 14.25
C PRO A 58 5.47 -0.12 14.43
N GLU A 59 4.98 0.13 15.61
CA GLU A 59 4.41 1.38 16.05
C GLU A 59 3.09 1.72 15.38
N LYS A 60 3.10 2.03 14.10
CA LYS A 60 1.87 2.37 13.37
C LYS A 60 1.71 1.42 12.20
N ASP A 61 0.78 0.49 12.33
CA ASP A 61 0.59 -0.53 11.30
C ASP A 61 -0.13 0.03 10.07
N GLY A 62 -0.16 -0.80 9.01
CA GLY A 62 -0.75 -0.38 7.75
C GLY A 62 -2.25 -0.11 7.82
N TYR A 63 -2.97 -0.81 8.69
CA TYR A 63 -4.40 -0.53 8.84
C TYR A 63 -4.62 0.87 9.36
N ALA A 64 -3.81 1.28 10.33
CA ALA A 64 -3.93 2.62 10.91
C ALA A 64 -3.61 3.70 9.87
N VAL A 65 -2.56 3.48 9.08
CA VAL A 65 -2.20 4.42 8.02
C VAL A 65 -3.32 4.53 6.99
N CYS A 66 -3.85 3.38 6.57
CA CYS A 66 -4.92 3.34 5.58
C CYS A 66 -6.15 4.09 6.10
N LYS A 67 -6.53 3.83 7.35
CA LYS A 67 -7.68 4.48 7.94
C LYS A 67 -7.50 5.99 7.99
N GLU A 68 -6.31 6.43 8.36
CA GLU A 68 -6.03 7.86 8.43
C GLU A 68 -6.16 8.52 7.07
N LEU A 69 -5.60 7.87 6.03
CA LEU A 69 -5.66 8.43 4.68
C LEU A 69 -7.08 8.42 4.13
N LYS A 70 -7.81 7.34 4.36
CA LYS A 70 -9.18 7.24 3.86
C LYS A 70 -10.14 8.15 4.61
N SER A 71 -9.77 8.62 5.79
CA SER A 71 -10.56 9.58 6.52
C SER A 71 -10.30 11.02 6.07
N SER A 72 -9.30 11.23 5.24
CA SER A 72 -8.93 12.55 4.77
C SER A 72 -9.61 12.85 3.43
N GLU A 73 -10.32 13.96 3.34
CA GLU A 73 -10.95 14.36 2.09
C GLU A 73 -9.91 14.55 0.98
N GLN A 74 -8.71 14.95 1.36
CA GLN A 74 -7.65 15.23 0.40
C GLN A 74 -7.05 13.97 -0.19
N PHE A 75 -6.96 12.88 0.60
CA PHE A 75 -6.22 11.69 0.19
C PHE A 75 -7.07 10.43 0.03
N ARG A 76 -8.34 10.48 0.38
CA ARG A 76 -9.15 9.27 0.41
C ARG A 76 -9.35 8.61 -0.95
N ASP A 77 -9.14 9.33 -2.02
CA ASP A 77 -9.32 8.78 -3.36
C ASP A 77 -8.06 8.10 -3.91
N ILE A 78 -6.95 8.17 -3.18
CA ILE A 78 -5.73 7.50 -3.60
C ILE A 78 -5.91 5.99 -3.37
N PRO A 79 -5.76 5.15 -4.41
CA PRO A 79 -5.88 3.71 -4.22
C PRO A 79 -4.80 3.17 -3.29
N ILE A 80 -5.20 2.29 -2.38
CA ILE A 80 -4.29 1.69 -1.41
C ILE A 80 -4.40 0.17 -1.50
N ILE A 81 -3.26 -0.48 -1.68
CA ILE A 81 -3.15 -1.94 -1.61
C ILE A 81 -2.49 -2.28 -0.28
N LEU A 82 -3.17 -3.08 0.54
CA LEU A 82 -2.58 -3.56 1.79
C LEU A 82 -1.96 -4.93 1.58
N LEU A 83 -0.72 -5.07 2.04
CA LEU A 83 -0.02 -6.36 2.01
C LEU A 83 -0.14 -6.98 3.39
N THR A 84 -0.82 -8.10 3.48
CA THR A 84 -1.09 -8.77 4.74
C THR A 84 -0.18 -9.99 4.91
N ALA A 85 0.11 -10.34 6.16
CA ALA A 85 0.96 -11.50 6.40
C ALA A 85 0.22 -12.80 6.13
N VAL A 86 0.97 -13.81 5.67
CA VAL A 86 0.42 -15.16 5.57
C VAL A 86 0.02 -15.61 6.96
N GLY A 87 -1.16 -16.18 7.08
CA GLY A 87 -1.65 -16.62 8.36
C GLY A 87 -2.55 -15.60 9.04
N SER A 88 -2.34 -14.33 8.77
CA SER A 88 -3.29 -13.32 9.23
C SER A 88 -4.56 -13.36 8.40
N HIS A 89 -4.57 -14.23 7.41
CA HIS A 89 -5.69 -14.38 6.51
C HIS A 89 -6.98 -14.71 7.25
N VAL A 90 -6.93 -15.68 8.14
CA VAL A 90 -8.10 -16.05 8.92
C VAL A 90 -8.45 -14.93 9.89
N THR A 91 -7.45 -14.37 10.51
CA THR A 91 -7.65 -13.26 11.43
C THR A 91 -8.15 -12.05 10.69
N SER A 92 -7.61 -11.80 9.50
CA SER A 92 -8.03 -10.64 8.74
C SER A 92 -9.43 -10.78 8.17
N THR A 93 -9.91 -12.01 7.97
CA THR A 93 -11.29 -12.20 7.56
C THR A 93 -12.24 -11.69 8.65
N ARG A 94 -11.98 -12.07 9.90
CA ARG A 94 -12.76 -11.58 11.01
C ARG A 94 -12.56 -10.08 11.18
N TYR A 95 -11.33 -9.65 11.07
CA TYR A 95 -10.97 -8.26 11.21
C TYR A 95 -11.64 -7.42 10.12
N THR A 96 -11.54 -7.87 8.90
CA THR A 96 -12.14 -7.17 7.78
C THR A 96 -13.66 -7.11 7.93
N HIS A 97 -14.26 -8.19 8.40
CA HIS A 97 -15.69 -8.21 8.60
C HIS A 97 -16.10 -7.21 9.69
N TYR A 98 -15.33 -7.16 10.75
CA TYR A 98 -15.62 -6.30 11.88
C TYR A 98 -15.21 -4.85 11.60
N ASP A 99 -14.01 -4.68 11.06
CA ASP A 99 -13.45 -3.37 10.78
C ASP A 99 -13.56 -2.97 9.31
N GLY A 100 -14.18 -3.81 8.50
CA GLY A 100 -14.32 -3.54 7.09
C GLY A 100 -15.02 -2.23 6.81
N MET A 101 -15.80 -1.78 7.77
CA MET A 101 -16.48 -0.51 7.64
C MET A 101 -15.55 0.66 7.91
N SER A 102 -14.39 0.41 8.54
CA SER A 102 -13.44 1.46 8.85
C SER A 102 -12.13 1.32 8.07
N THR A 103 -11.84 0.12 7.56
CA THR A 103 -10.65 -0.10 6.76
C THR A 103 -11.08 -0.21 5.31
N GLU A 104 -10.74 0.80 4.54
CA GLU A 104 -11.27 0.94 3.20
C GLU A 104 -10.18 0.84 2.15
N ALA A 105 -9.28 -0.15 2.30
CA ALA A 105 -8.27 -0.38 1.28
C ALA A 105 -8.93 -0.83 -0.02
N ASP A 106 -8.31 -0.51 -1.12
CA ASP A 106 -8.85 -0.84 -2.43
C ASP A 106 -8.52 -2.26 -2.84
N ASP A 107 -7.47 -2.85 -2.24
CA ASP A 107 -7.15 -4.24 -2.46
C ASP A 107 -6.33 -4.77 -1.30
N TYR A 108 -6.34 -6.10 -1.14
CA TYR A 108 -5.59 -6.81 -0.11
C TYR A 108 -4.84 -7.95 -0.79
N ILE A 109 -3.53 -8.02 -0.56
CA ILE A 109 -2.70 -9.10 -1.12
C ILE A 109 -1.95 -9.75 0.02
N SER A 110 -2.06 -11.08 0.12
CA SER A 110 -1.36 -11.82 1.17
C SER A 110 0.11 -12.00 0.81
N LYS A 111 0.98 -11.80 1.77
CA LYS A 111 2.40 -12.12 1.58
C LYS A 111 2.58 -13.64 1.64
N PRO A 112 3.49 -14.18 0.89
CA PRO A 112 4.46 -13.51 0.03
C PRO A 112 3.80 -13.01 -1.26
N ALA A 113 3.83 -11.72 -1.46
CA ALA A 113 3.24 -11.10 -2.63
C ALA A 113 4.28 -11.01 -3.73
N SER A 114 3.92 -11.45 -4.92
CA SER A 114 4.82 -11.33 -6.05
C SER A 114 4.72 -9.92 -6.62
N ALA A 115 5.78 -9.49 -7.28
CA ALA A 115 5.76 -8.22 -7.97
C ALA A 115 4.68 -8.20 -9.04
N GLU A 116 4.41 -9.36 -9.65
CA GLU A 116 3.38 -9.45 -10.67
C GLU A 116 1.99 -9.21 -10.10
N GLU A 117 1.70 -9.79 -8.95
CA GLU A 117 0.41 -9.56 -8.29
C GLU A 117 0.21 -8.09 -7.96
N ILE A 118 1.25 -7.48 -7.42
CA ILE A 118 1.19 -6.05 -7.07
C ILE A 118 0.99 -5.21 -8.32
N THR A 119 1.74 -5.52 -9.38
CA THR A 119 1.65 -4.79 -10.63
C THR A 119 0.25 -4.89 -11.23
N GLN A 120 -0.32 -6.09 -11.25
CA GLN A 120 -1.65 -6.27 -11.81
C GLN A 120 -2.71 -5.52 -11.03
N SER A 121 -2.60 -5.54 -9.71
CA SER A 121 -3.53 -4.80 -8.88
C SER A 121 -3.42 -3.30 -9.13
N LEU A 122 -2.19 -2.79 -9.22
CA LEU A 122 -1.98 -1.37 -9.51
C LEU A 122 -2.58 -0.98 -10.85
N LYS A 123 -2.34 -1.79 -11.87
CA LYS A 123 -2.87 -1.47 -13.20
C LYS A 123 -4.38 -1.45 -13.20
N ARG A 124 -5.00 -2.39 -12.50
CA ARG A 124 -6.45 -2.43 -12.41
C ARG A 124 -6.97 -1.19 -11.68
N LEU A 125 -6.38 -0.86 -10.56
CA LEU A 125 -6.85 0.27 -9.75
C LEU A 125 -6.60 1.61 -10.43
N LEU A 126 -5.53 1.71 -11.20
CA LEU A 126 -5.20 2.94 -11.92
C LEU A 126 -5.80 2.98 -13.32
N ALA A 127 -6.46 1.92 -13.74
CA ALA A 127 -7.11 1.79 -15.04
C ALA A 127 -6.12 1.99 -16.21
N ILE A 128 -5.00 1.30 -16.11
CA ILE A 128 -3.98 1.40 -17.15
C ILE A 128 -3.54 0.03 -17.66
#